data_f13a6e2a937ae805b2b02fc8f7fafb7b
#
_entry.id   f13a6e2a937ae805b2b02fc8f7fafb7b
#
_cell.length_a   1.000
_cell.length_b   1.000
_cell.length_c   1.000
_cell.angle_alpha   90.00
_cell.angle_beta   90.00
_cell.angle_gamma   90.00
#
_symmetry.space_group_name_H-M   'P 1'
#
loop_
_entity.id
_entity.type
_entity.pdbx_description
1 polymer ?
#
loop_
_entity_poly.entity_id
_entity_poly.type
_entity_poly.pdbx_seq_one_letter_code
_entity_poly.pdbx_strand_id
1 'polypeptide(L)'
;MKRWLGITLAAGAVIVVAGGVAVFALTGAGPIPTATVDFDRLDDDSRAELVARGRYVARGADCAACHMSEDGLAYAGGLPMETPFGTIYGSNITPSTDHGIGGWSADDLYRSLAYGIMPNGSRLYPAMPYT
;
A
#
# COMPACT_ATOMS: atom_id res chain seq x y z
N MET A 1 6.69 47.47 26.69
CA MET A 1 6.24 46.09 26.91
C MET A 1 5.55 45.45 25.70
N LYS A 2 4.54 46.03 25.05
CA LYS A 2 3.82 45.43 23.90
C LYS A 2 4.69 45.07 22.68
N ARG A 3 5.72 45.86 22.33
CA ARG A 3 6.61 45.54 21.17
C ARG A 3 7.50 44.32 21.41
N TRP A 4 7.99 44.11 22.62
CA TRP A 4 8.80 42.94 22.97
C TRP A 4 7.97 41.66 22.98
N LEU A 5 6.75 41.73 23.49
CA LEU A 5 5.82 40.59 23.48
C LEU A 5 5.51 40.15 22.04
N GLY A 6 5.34 41.10 21.10
CA GLY A 6 5.14 40.79 19.68
C GLY A 6 6.35 40.13 19.03
N ILE A 7 7.57 40.57 19.36
CA ILE A 7 8.81 39.96 18.82
C ILE A 7 9.02 38.54 19.35
N THR A 8 8.76 38.29 20.62
CA THR A 8 8.90 36.92 21.22
C THR A 8 7.87 35.96 20.67
N LEU A 9 6.63 36.39 20.44
CA LEU A 9 5.59 35.56 19.81
C LEU A 9 5.94 35.26 18.34
N ALA A 10 6.43 36.22 17.59
CA ALA A 10 6.86 36.03 16.20
C ALA A 10 8.04 35.07 16.11
N ALA A 11 9.05 35.22 16.98
CA ALA A 11 10.20 34.30 17.03
C ALA A 11 9.78 32.89 17.41
N GLY A 12 8.87 32.72 18.37
CA GLY A 12 8.31 31.44 18.75
C GLY A 12 7.57 30.74 17.60
N ALA A 13 6.74 31.47 16.86
CA ALA A 13 6.03 30.96 15.69
C ALA A 13 6.99 30.49 14.59
N VAL A 14 8.05 31.25 14.31
CA VAL A 14 9.08 30.87 13.32
C VAL A 14 9.79 29.58 13.73
N ILE A 15 10.14 29.40 14.99
CA ILE A 15 10.79 28.19 15.50
C ILE A 15 9.87 26.98 15.36
N VAL A 16 8.58 27.12 15.69
CA VAL A 16 7.60 26.03 15.55
C VAL A 16 7.41 25.63 14.09
N VAL A 17 7.30 26.59 13.19
CA VAL A 17 7.16 26.32 11.75
C VAL A 17 8.44 25.68 11.20
N ALA A 18 9.61 26.20 11.51
CA ALA A 18 10.89 25.65 11.07
C ALA A 18 11.11 24.23 11.62
N GLY A 19 10.78 24.01 12.90
CA GLY A 19 10.82 22.68 13.51
C GLY A 19 9.84 21.70 12.85
N GLY A 20 8.62 22.13 12.56
CA GLY A 20 7.62 21.32 11.84
C GLY A 20 8.07 20.96 10.43
N VAL A 21 8.63 21.93 9.69
CA VAL A 21 9.20 21.67 8.35
C VAL A 21 10.40 20.72 8.42
N ALA A 22 11.29 20.89 9.39
CA ALA A 22 12.43 20.00 9.58
C ALA A 22 12.00 18.57 9.92
N VAL A 23 11.03 18.39 10.83
CA VAL A 23 10.46 17.09 11.15
C VAL A 23 9.81 16.47 9.92
N PHE A 24 9.01 17.23 9.17
CA PHE A 24 8.39 16.75 7.93
C PHE A 24 9.44 16.35 6.88
N ALA A 25 10.52 17.13 6.71
CA ALA A 25 11.60 16.83 5.77
C ALA A 25 12.41 15.59 6.18
N LEU A 26 12.59 15.35 7.49
CA LEU A 26 13.35 14.22 8.02
C LEU A 26 12.52 12.94 8.16
N THR A 27 11.21 13.07 8.39
CA THR A 27 10.28 11.94 8.60
C THR A 27 9.32 11.75 7.44
N GLY A 28 9.23 12.72 6.52
CA GLY A 28 8.44 12.61 5.31
C GLY A 28 8.92 11.40 4.50
N ALA A 29 7.99 10.53 4.15
CA ALA A 29 8.30 9.42 3.26
C ALA A 29 8.90 10.00 1.97
N GLY A 30 10.12 9.58 1.64
CA GLY A 30 10.72 9.88 0.35
C GLY A 30 9.81 9.41 -0.80
N PRO A 31 10.13 9.73 -2.04
CA PRO A 31 9.35 9.29 -3.18
C PRO A 31 9.22 7.75 -3.13
N ILE A 32 7.98 7.26 -3.24
CA ILE A 32 7.71 5.83 -3.24
C ILE A 32 8.40 5.23 -4.47
N PRO A 33 9.31 4.25 -4.30
CA PRO A 33 9.94 3.60 -5.44
C PRO A 33 8.89 3.02 -6.39
N THR A 34 9.16 3.06 -7.67
CA THR A 34 8.30 2.43 -8.69
C THR A 34 8.74 1.00 -8.95
N ALA A 35 7.84 0.17 -9.45
CA ALA A 35 8.17 -1.17 -9.89
C ALA A 35 9.17 -1.09 -11.07
N THR A 36 10.21 -1.93 -11.02
CA THR A 36 11.30 -1.90 -12.01
C THR A 36 11.02 -2.73 -13.27
N VAL A 37 9.90 -3.46 -13.28
CA VAL A 37 9.53 -4.38 -14.38
C VAL A 37 8.42 -3.76 -15.22
N ASP A 38 8.69 -3.58 -16.50
CA ASP A 38 7.70 -3.20 -17.52
C ASP A 38 7.14 -4.48 -18.14
N PHE A 39 5.98 -4.90 -17.69
CA PHE A 39 5.33 -6.14 -18.14
C PHE A 39 4.94 -6.11 -19.62
N ASP A 40 4.71 -4.93 -20.20
CA ASP A 40 4.29 -4.80 -21.61
C ASP A 40 5.44 -5.07 -22.58
N ARG A 41 6.68 -4.98 -22.11
CA ARG A 41 7.89 -5.22 -22.88
C ARG A 41 8.45 -6.63 -22.77
N LEU A 42 7.84 -7.48 -21.94
CA LEU A 42 8.30 -8.85 -21.78
C LEU A 42 7.81 -9.73 -22.94
N ASP A 43 8.69 -10.58 -23.44
CA ASP A 43 8.30 -11.70 -24.29
C ASP A 43 7.48 -12.76 -23.50
N ASP A 44 6.84 -13.67 -24.21
CA ASP A 44 5.93 -14.65 -23.61
C ASP A 44 6.66 -15.60 -22.64
N ASP A 45 7.89 -15.99 -22.93
CA ASP A 45 8.68 -16.89 -22.09
C ASP A 45 9.08 -16.19 -20.77
N SER A 46 9.59 -14.98 -20.85
CA SER A 46 9.92 -14.16 -19.68
C SER A 46 8.70 -13.86 -18.83
N ARG A 47 7.56 -13.60 -19.46
CA ARG A 47 6.28 -13.40 -18.77
C ARG A 47 5.84 -14.67 -18.05
N ALA A 48 5.90 -15.84 -18.70
CA ALA A 48 5.54 -17.13 -18.12
C ALA A 48 6.43 -17.48 -16.91
N GLU A 49 7.73 -17.22 -16.98
CA GLU A 49 8.66 -17.42 -15.87
C GLU A 49 8.31 -16.52 -14.68
N LEU A 50 8.05 -15.22 -14.91
CA LEU A 50 7.65 -14.30 -13.85
C LEU A 50 6.34 -14.70 -13.21
N VAL A 51 5.35 -15.16 -13.96
CA VAL A 51 4.07 -15.67 -13.44
C VAL A 51 4.30 -16.91 -12.58
N ALA A 52 5.13 -17.86 -13.02
CA ALA A 52 5.46 -19.05 -12.24
C ALA A 52 6.15 -18.68 -10.92
N ARG A 53 7.10 -17.75 -10.95
CA ARG A 53 7.81 -17.23 -9.79
C ARG A 53 6.87 -16.47 -8.85
N GLY A 54 6.01 -15.61 -9.38
CA GLY A 54 4.99 -14.88 -8.60
C GLY A 54 4.02 -15.83 -7.90
N ARG A 55 3.60 -16.90 -8.57
CA ARG A 55 2.75 -17.96 -7.97
C ARG A 55 3.44 -18.64 -6.80
N TYR A 56 4.73 -18.92 -6.93
CA TYR A 56 5.52 -19.49 -5.84
C TYR A 56 5.58 -18.55 -4.63
N VAL A 57 5.88 -17.27 -4.88
CA VAL A 57 5.95 -16.25 -3.81
C VAL A 57 4.60 -16.05 -3.15
N ALA A 58 3.51 -15.93 -3.92
CA ALA A 58 2.16 -15.74 -3.38
C ALA A 58 1.70 -16.92 -2.51
N ARG A 59 2.12 -18.16 -2.85
CA ARG A 59 1.87 -19.32 -2.00
C ARG A 59 2.70 -19.30 -0.73
N GLY A 60 3.97 -18.91 -0.81
CA GLY A 60 4.85 -18.79 0.36
C GLY A 60 4.43 -17.68 1.31
N ALA A 61 3.85 -16.60 0.79
CA ALA A 61 3.31 -15.50 1.56
C ALA A 61 1.87 -15.75 2.07
N ASP A 62 1.27 -16.90 1.72
CA ASP A 62 -0.06 -17.34 2.12
C ASP A 62 -1.18 -16.31 1.84
N CYS A 63 -1.08 -15.61 0.72
CA CYS A 63 -2.05 -14.57 0.35
C CYS A 63 -3.50 -15.09 0.33
N ALA A 64 -3.69 -16.36 -0.03
CA ALA A 64 -5.01 -16.99 -0.10
C ALA A 64 -5.68 -17.12 1.27
N ALA A 65 -4.94 -17.21 2.38
CA ALA A 65 -5.51 -17.35 3.71
C ALA A 65 -6.46 -16.20 4.08
N CYS A 66 -6.10 -14.98 3.67
CA CYS A 66 -6.94 -13.80 3.91
C CYS A 66 -7.79 -13.41 2.69
N HIS A 67 -7.34 -13.75 1.48
CA HIS A 67 -8.00 -13.35 0.23
C HIS A 67 -8.83 -14.47 -0.42
N MET A 68 -9.22 -15.47 0.34
CA MET A 68 -10.14 -16.53 -0.09
C MET A 68 -11.59 -16.04 -0.04
N SER A 69 -12.48 -16.59 -0.85
CA SER A 69 -13.91 -16.40 -0.69
C SER A 69 -14.52 -17.45 0.25
N GLU A 70 -15.73 -17.22 0.73
CA GLU A 70 -16.43 -18.17 1.62
C GLU A 70 -16.68 -19.54 0.96
N ASP A 71 -16.83 -19.58 -0.36
CA ASP A 71 -16.98 -20.81 -1.14
C ASP A 71 -15.65 -21.45 -1.54
N GLY A 72 -14.53 -20.95 -1.02
CA GLY A 72 -13.20 -21.56 -1.15
C GLY A 72 -12.43 -21.18 -2.42
N LEU A 73 -12.87 -20.16 -3.16
CA LEU A 73 -12.10 -19.66 -4.32
C LEU A 73 -10.91 -18.82 -3.84
N ALA A 74 -9.70 -19.29 -4.14
CA ALA A 74 -8.48 -18.59 -3.80
C ALA A 74 -8.42 -17.20 -4.47
N TYR A 75 -8.01 -16.22 -3.71
CA TYR A 75 -7.83 -14.81 -4.14
C TYR A 75 -9.12 -14.05 -4.47
N ALA A 76 -10.30 -14.66 -4.38
CA ALA A 76 -11.57 -14.00 -4.68
C ALA A 76 -12.07 -13.08 -3.56
N GLY A 77 -11.49 -13.17 -2.37
CA GLY A 77 -11.83 -12.33 -1.23
C GLY A 77 -13.19 -12.62 -0.62
N GLY A 78 -13.56 -11.86 0.40
CA GLY A 78 -14.86 -11.97 1.04
C GLY A 78 -14.90 -12.87 2.28
N LEU A 79 -13.84 -13.64 2.57
CA LEU A 79 -13.77 -14.42 3.79
C LEU A 79 -13.79 -13.48 5.01
N PRO A 80 -14.75 -13.65 5.96
CA PRO A 80 -14.80 -12.82 7.16
C PRO A 80 -13.67 -13.17 8.12
N MET A 81 -12.99 -12.15 8.63
CA MET A 81 -11.96 -12.26 9.67
C MET A 81 -12.39 -11.45 10.88
N GLU A 82 -12.73 -12.14 11.96
CA GLU A 82 -13.16 -11.50 13.21
C GLU A 82 -11.97 -10.85 13.91
N THR A 83 -12.16 -9.59 14.33
CA THR A 83 -11.19 -8.84 15.13
C THR A 83 -11.88 -8.24 16.36
N PRO A 84 -11.13 -7.82 17.40
CA PRO A 84 -11.70 -7.10 18.54
C PRO A 84 -12.44 -5.79 18.18
N PHE A 85 -12.22 -5.27 16.98
CA PHE A 85 -12.78 -4.01 16.50
C PHE A 85 -13.88 -4.20 15.45
N GLY A 86 -14.24 -5.44 15.13
CA GLY A 86 -15.23 -5.81 14.11
C GLY A 86 -14.68 -6.76 13.07
N THR A 87 -15.56 -7.19 12.17
CA THR A 87 -15.21 -8.10 11.08
C THR A 87 -14.57 -7.34 9.93
N ILE A 88 -13.42 -7.82 9.46
CA ILE A 88 -12.78 -7.35 8.23
C ILE A 88 -12.85 -8.41 7.15
N TYR A 89 -12.79 -8.02 5.90
CA TYR A 89 -12.87 -8.92 4.75
C TYR A 89 -11.65 -8.71 3.86
N GLY A 90 -11.01 -9.81 3.45
CA GLY A 90 -9.97 -9.76 2.42
C GLY A 90 -10.58 -9.29 1.10
N SER A 91 -9.91 -8.38 0.41
CA SER A 91 -10.35 -7.92 -0.90
C SER A 91 -10.13 -8.99 -1.97
N ASN A 92 -10.88 -8.89 -3.07
CA ASN A 92 -10.64 -9.69 -4.27
C ASN A 92 -9.35 -9.21 -4.95
N ILE A 93 -8.37 -10.09 -5.06
CA ILE A 93 -7.08 -9.85 -5.72
C ILE A 93 -6.88 -10.74 -6.96
N THR A 94 -7.99 -11.22 -7.55
CA THR A 94 -7.95 -11.95 -8.82
C THR A 94 -7.65 -11.01 -10.01
N PRO A 95 -7.30 -11.57 -11.19
CA PRO A 95 -7.13 -10.80 -12.42
C PRO A 95 -8.44 -10.23 -13.02
N SER A 96 -9.57 -10.33 -12.34
CA SER A 96 -10.82 -9.71 -12.79
C SER A 96 -10.67 -8.19 -12.86
N THR A 97 -11.05 -7.60 -13.98
CA THR A 97 -11.08 -6.15 -14.16
C THR A 97 -12.27 -5.49 -13.46
N ASP A 98 -13.35 -6.24 -13.25
CA ASP A 98 -14.59 -5.72 -12.68
C ASP A 98 -14.63 -5.83 -11.15
N HIS A 99 -14.02 -6.89 -10.61
CA HIS A 99 -14.13 -7.20 -9.17
C HIS A 99 -12.79 -7.35 -8.46
N GLY A 100 -11.69 -7.49 -9.21
CA GLY A 100 -10.35 -7.72 -8.67
C GLY A 100 -9.37 -6.60 -9.01
N ILE A 101 -8.12 -6.98 -9.14
CA ILE A 101 -7.02 -6.07 -9.42
C ILE A 101 -6.51 -6.16 -10.88
N GLY A 102 -7.29 -6.75 -11.79
CA GLY A 102 -6.90 -6.95 -13.20
C GLY A 102 -6.62 -5.67 -13.99
N GLY A 103 -7.14 -4.53 -13.52
CA GLY A 103 -6.87 -3.21 -14.10
C GLY A 103 -5.68 -2.46 -13.46
N TRP A 104 -5.00 -3.06 -12.48
CA TRP A 104 -3.87 -2.42 -11.81
C TRP A 104 -2.57 -2.59 -12.60
N SER A 105 -1.74 -1.58 -12.56
CA SER A 105 -0.37 -1.68 -13.02
C SER A 105 0.51 -2.46 -12.03
N ALA A 106 1.68 -2.90 -12.47
CA ALA A 106 2.68 -3.49 -11.59
C ALA A 106 3.09 -2.53 -10.44
N ASP A 107 3.13 -1.23 -10.74
CA ASP A 107 3.45 -0.20 -9.76
C ASP A 107 2.33 -0.06 -8.70
N ASP A 108 1.06 -0.12 -9.10
CA ASP A 108 -0.06 -0.11 -8.17
C ASP A 108 -0.02 -1.28 -7.21
N LEU A 109 0.24 -2.48 -7.73
CA LEU A 109 0.39 -3.69 -6.91
C LEU A 109 1.58 -3.57 -5.95
N TYR A 110 2.73 -3.10 -6.45
CA TYR A 110 3.91 -2.90 -5.63
C TYR A 110 3.66 -1.90 -4.49
N ARG A 111 3.05 -0.76 -4.80
CA ARG A 111 2.72 0.27 -3.80
C ARG A 111 1.71 -0.21 -2.77
N SER A 112 0.76 -1.02 -3.18
CA SER A 112 -0.23 -1.61 -2.26
C SER A 112 0.41 -2.62 -1.33
N LEU A 113 1.29 -3.50 -1.83
CA LEU A 113 1.97 -4.52 -1.03
C LEU A 113 3.05 -3.95 -0.11
N ALA A 114 3.83 -2.97 -0.60
CA ALA A 114 4.97 -2.44 0.15
C ALA A 114 4.60 -1.27 1.07
N TYR A 115 3.57 -0.48 0.73
CA TYR A 115 3.26 0.77 1.41
C TYR A 115 1.79 0.91 1.83
N GLY A 116 0.95 -0.05 1.49
CA GLY A 116 -0.48 0.01 1.78
C GLY A 116 -1.20 1.17 1.09
N ILE A 117 -0.79 1.52 -0.13
CA ILE A 117 -1.36 2.64 -0.89
C ILE A 117 -2.10 2.10 -2.13
N MET A 118 -3.39 2.42 -2.23
CA MET A 118 -4.22 2.06 -3.38
C MET A 118 -3.92 2.93 -4.61
N PRO A 119 -4.34 2.52 -5.83
CA PRO A 119 -4.16 3.32 -7.05
C PRO A 119 -4.74 4.73 -6.96
N ASN A 120 -5.83 4.92 -6.22
CA ASN A 120 -6.45 6.23 -5.99
C ASN A 120 -5.76 7.10 -4.91
N GLY A 121 -4.62 6.62 -4.36
CA GLY A 121 -3.86 7.30 -3.32
C GLY A 121 -4.37 7.11 -1.88
N SER A 122 -5.50 6.42 -1.68
CA SER A 122 -5.98 6.11 -0.34
C SER A 122 -5.13 5.02 0.32
N ARG A 123 -5.15 4.98 1.67
CA ARG A 123 -4.45 3.94 2.42
C ARG A 123 -5.33 2.73 2.63
N LEU A 124 -4.73 1.56 2.50
CA LEU A 124 -5.35 0.31 2.91
C LEU A 124 -5.48 0.25 4.45
N TYR A 125 -6.47 -0.50 4.91
CA TYR A 125 -6.57 -0.83 6.32
C TYR A 125 -5.33 -1.64 6.75
N PRO A 126 -4.68 -1.33 7.89
CA PRO A 126 -3.41 -1.94 8.28
C PRO A 126 -3.59 -3.36 8.86
N ALA A 127 -4.27 -4.24 8.14
CA ALA A 127 -4.39 -5.66 8.48
C ALA A 127 -3.29 -6.51 7.83
N MET A 128 -2.68 -6.03 6.74
CA MET A 128 -1.57 -6.72 6.10
C MET A 128 -0.25 -6.48 6.87
N PRO A 129 0.64 -7.47 6.93
CA PRO A 129 1.95 -7.33 7.55
C PRO A 129 2.90 -6.53 6.64
N TYR A 130 2.81 -5.22 6.68
CA TYR A 130 3.73 -4.30 5.98
C TYR A 130 5.07 -4.17 6.74
N THR A 131 5.87 -5.15 6.72
CA THR A 131 7.20 -5.10 7.38
C THR A 131 8.30 -5.55 6.45
#